data_358441c46c726214b1b3d9eff4812f9c
#
_entry.id   358441c46c726214b1b3d9eff4812f9c
#
_cell.length_a   1.000
_cell.length_b   1.000
_cell.length_c   1.000
_cell.angle_alpha   90.00
_cell.angle_beta   90.00
_cell.angle_gamma   90.00
#
_symmetry.space_group_name_H-M   'P 1'
#
loop_
_entity.id
_entity.type
_entity.pdbx_description
1 polymer ?
#
loop_
_entity_poly.entity_id
_entity_poly.type
_entity_poly.pdbx_seq_one_letter_code
_entity_poly.pdbx_strand_id
1 'polypeptide(L)'
;MNALFAAAAEIQHFLQRAGERYCFIGGIALQRWGEPRFTRDVDVTLLCPYGAEQQAVKPLLAAFASRVPEASAFATKHRVLLLTSGMGIPIDVALGGIPFEERCVTRATEFDFGEVRLLTCSAEDLVVLKAFAGRPQDWVDIESVAVRQHPRLDWKVVFEEFEPLAAVRNVPGLLDRLRQLRSSVSQQG
;
A
#
# COMPACT_ATOMS: atom_id res chain seq x y z
N MET A 1 -12.36 16.69 -9.97
CA MET A 1 -11.50 15.71 -9.22
C MET A 1 -12.32 14.46 -8.95
N ASN A 2 -11.79 13.31 -9.28
CA ASN A 2 -12.41 12.01 -8.98
C ASN A 2 -12.53 11.86 -7.45
N ALA A 3 -13.65 11.29 -6.95
CA ALA A 3 -13.92 11.13 -5.50
C ALA A 3 -12.81 10.33 -4.77
N LEU A 4 -12.22 9.34 -5.43
CA LEU A 4 -11.10 8.58 -4.88
C LEU A 4 -9.87 9.47 -4.64
N PHE A 5 -9.48 10.27 -5.62
CA PHE A 5 -8.34 11.18 -5.48
C PHE A 5 -8.61 12.32 -4.50
N ALA A 6 -9.88 12.76 -4.39
CA ALA A 6 -10.26 13.72 -3.36
C ALA A 6 -10.10 13.14 -1.95
N ALA A 7 -10.52 11.89 -1.73
CA ALA A 7 -10.34 11.19 -0.46
C ALA A 7 -8.85 10.95 -0.14
N ALA A 8 -8.04 10.60 -1.14
CA ALA A 8 -6.60 10.46 -0.98
C ALA A 8 -5.94 11.79 -0.61
N ALA A 9 -6.33 12.90 -1.27
CA ALA A 9 -5.83 14.22 -0.94
C ALA A 9 -6.22 14.64 0.49
N GLU A 10 -7.44 14.33 0.92
CA GLU A 10 -7.95 14.64 2.27
C GLU A 10 -7.09 13.97 3.35
N ILE A 11 -6.87 12.65 3.26
CA ILE A 11 -6.04 11.93 4.24
C ILE A 11 -4.56 12.34 4.14
N GLN A 12 -4.02 12.54 2.95
CA GLN A 12 -2.65 13.01 2.76
C GLN A 12 -2.43 14.36 3.44
N HIS A 13 -3.32 15.31 3.22
CA HIS A 13 -3.24 16.64 3.82
C HIS A 13 -3.25 16.57 5.35
N PHE A 14 -4.09 15.70 5.91
CA PHE A 14 -4.13 15.46 7.34
C PHE A 14 -2.79 14.92 7.86
N LEU A 15 -2.26 13.86 7.23
CA LEU A 15 -1.01 13.20 7.64
C LEU A 15 0.20 14.13 7.50
N GLN A 16 0.27 14.91 6.43
CA GLN A 16 1.34 15.90 6.21
C GLN A 16 1.33 17.00 7.30
N ARG A 17 0.16 17.52 7.64
CA ARG A 17 0.04 18.54 8.70
C ARG A 17 0.38 18.00 10.08
N ALA A 18 0.15 16.71 10.32
CA ALA A 18 0.53 16.02 11.55
C ALA A 18 2.02 15.65 11.59
N GLY A 19 2.76 15.82 10.49
CA GLY A 19 4.18 15.43 10.39
C GLY A 19 4.40 13.92 10.35
N GLU A 20 3.36 13.16 9.94
CA GLU A 20 3.39 11.70 9.93
C GLU A 20 4.16 11.14 8.72
N ARG A 21 4.76 9.97 8.90
CA ARG A 21 5.45 9.24 7.84
C ARG A 21 4.51 8.17 7.26
N TYR A 22 4.22 8.29 5.98
CA TYR A 22 3.24 7.43 5.31
C TYR A 22 3.56 7.28 3.82
N CYS A 23 2.89 6.36 3.15
CA CYS A 23 2.78 6.32 1.69
C CYS A 23 1.47 5.64 1.26
N PHE A 24 0.96 6.02 0.09
CA PHE A 24 -0.13 5.30 -0.55
C PHE A 24 0.38 4.01 -1.15
N ILE A 25 -0.42 2.96 -1.00
CA ILE A 25 -0.20 1.61 -1.49
C ILE A 25 -1.42 1.15 -2.33
N GLY A 26 -1.59 -0.13 -2.53
CA GLY A 26 -2.81 -0.72 -3.08
C GLY A 26 -3.21 -0.18 -4.46
N GLY A 27 -4.50 0.15 -4.60
CA GLY A 27 -5.08 0.57 -5.87
C GLY A 27 -4.56 1.90 -6.42
N ILE A 28 -4.23 2.87 -5.56
CA ILE A 28 -3.67 4.16 -5.98
C ILE A 28 -2.25 3.98 -6.53
N ALA A 29 -1.39 3.24 -5.83
CA ALA A 29 -0.05 2.96 -6.32
C ALA A 29 -0.07 2.14 -7.62
N LEU A 30 -1.04 1.25 -7.80
CA LEU A 30 -1.23 0.51 -9.03
C LEU A 30 -1.52 1.41 -10.24
N GLN A 31 -2.28 2.48 -10.08
CA GLN A 31 -2.54 3.42 -11.17
C GLN A 31 -1.27 4.12 -11.68
N ARG A 32 -0.26 4.25 -10.84
CA ARG A 32 1.05 4.77 -11.24
C ARG A 32 1.90 3.72 -11.96
N TRP A 33 1.95 2.51 -11.42
CA TRP A 33 2.97 1.53 -11.78
C TRP A 33 2.49 0.42 -12.72
N GLY A 34 1.21 0.03 -12.63
CA GLY A 34 0.60 -1.06 -13.39
C GLY A 34 -0.50 -0.60 -14.33
N GLU A 35 -1.32 -1.53 -14.77
CA GLU A 35 -2.51 -1.24 -15.57
C GLU A 35 -3.60 -0.64 -14.65
N PRO A 36 -4.08 0.59 -14.94
CA PRO A 36 -5.13 1.20 -14.15
C PRO A 36 -6.41 0.36 -14.15
N ARG A 37 -6.95 0.12 -12.98
CA ARG A 37 -8.25 -0.53 -12.81
C ARG A 37 -9.09 0.22 -11.79
N PHE A 38 -10.38 -0.05 -11.81
CA PHE A 38 -11.29 0.53 -10.83
C PHE A 38 -10.92 0.06 -9.41
N THR A 39 -10.72 1.02 -8.51
CA THR A 39 -10.57 0.81 -7.07
C THR A 39 -11.59 1.64 -6.31
N ARG A 40 -12.05 1.12 -5.17
CA ARG A 40 -13.14 1.72 -4.37
C ARG A 40 -12.65 2.34 -3.08
N ASP A 41 -11.42 2.11 -2.73
CA ASP A 41 -10.80 2.41 -1.44
C ASP A 41 -9.45 3.10 -1.62
N VAL A 42 -9.06 3.79 -0.59
CA VAL A 42 -7.75 4.42 -0.44
C VAL A 42 -6.95 3.59 0.55
N ASP A 43 -5.88 2.96 0.10
CA ASP A 43 -4.96 2.22 0.95
C ASP A 43 -3.74 3.08 1.28
N VAL A 44 -3.42 3.24 2.56
CA VAL A 44 -2.25 3.99 3.03
C VAL A 44 -1.53 3.22 4.13
N THR A 45 -0.20 3.18 4.08
CA THR A 45 0.65 2.75 5.18
C THR A 45 1.07 3.97 5.98
N LEU A 46 0.75 3.99 7.27
CA LEU A 46 1.19 4.97 8.25
C LEU A 46 2.21 4.30 9.18
N LEU A 47 3.42 4.84 9.31
CA LEU A 47 4.40 4.28 10.23
C LEU A 47 3.95 4.50 11.67
N CYS A 48 3.82 3.38 12.38
CA CYS A 48 3.36 3.34 13.76
C CYS A 48 4.11 2.23 14.50
N PRO A 49 5.02 2.57 15.41
CA PRO A 49 5.69 1.57 16.24
C PRO A 49 4.69 0.70 17.03
N TYR A 50 5.06 -0.54 17.30
CA TYR A 50 4.26 -1.40 18.15
C TYR A 50 4.08 -0.78 19.54
N GLY A 51 2.83 -0.79 20.05
CA GLY A 51 2.45 -0.17 21.32
C GLY A 51 2.07 1.32 21.21
N ALA A 52 2.25 1.96 20.06
CA ALA A 52 1.87 3.36 19.82
C ALA A 52 0.53 3.50 19.09
N GLU A 53 -0.18 2.39 18.84
CA GLU A 53 -1.38 2.36 17.98
C GLU A 53 -2.46 3.34 18.47
N GLN A 54 -2.77 3.34 19.76
CA GLN A 54 -3.81 4.23 20.31
C GLN A 54 -3.46 5.72 20.15
N GLN A 55 -2.16 6.06 20.31
CA GLN A 55 -1.68 7.42 20.12
C GLN A 55 -1.79 7.84 18.65
N ALA A 56 -1.41 6.96 17.73
CA ALA A 56 -1.44 7.21 16.28
C ALA A 56 -2.88 7.36 15.75
N VAL A 57 -3.82 6.51 16.21
CA VAL A 57 -5.20 6.51 15.67
C VAL A 57 -6.11 7.59 16.27
N LYS A 58 -5.83 8.08 17.48
CA LYS A 58 -6.68 9.07 18.16
C LYS A 58 -6.92 10.35 17.34
N PRO A 59 -5.89 10.99 16.75
CA PRO A 59 -6.12 12.19 15.92
C PRO A 59 -6.91 11.87 14.64
N LEU A 60 -6.68 10.71 14.03
CA LEU A 60 -7.41 10.27 12.84
C LEU A 60 -8.89 10.04 13.14
N LEU A 61 -9.22 9.41 14.27
CA LEU A 61 -10.59 9.19 14.71
C LEU A 61 -11.33 10.48 15.12
N ALA A 62 -10.59 11.53 15.44
CA ALA A 62 -11.17 12.85 15.66
C ALA A 62 -11.53 13.59 14.35
N ALA A 63 -10.84 13.24 13.24
CA ALA A 63 -10.99 13.91 11.95
C ALA A 63 -11.85 13.12 10.94
N PHE A 64 -11.88 11.79 11.04
CA PHE A 64 -12.54 10.90 10.09
C PHE A 64 -13.54 9.97 10.78
N ALA A 65 -14.63 9.67 10.10
CA ALA A 65 -15.60 8.69 10.59
C ALA A 65 -15.01 7.27 10.51
N SER A 66 -15.21 6.48 11.56
CA SER A 66 -14.84 5.07 11.57
C SER A 66 -15.90 4.22 10.88
N ARG A 67 -15.45 3.15 10.19
CA ARG A 67 -16.34 2.12 9.59
C ARG A 67 -16.66 0.96 10.53
N VAL A 68 -16.03 0.91 11.68
CA VAL A 68 -16.23 -0.16 12.66
C VAL A 68 -16.44 0.40 14.07
N PRO A 69 -17.24 -0.25 14.92
CA PRO A 69 -17.31 0.10 16.32
C PRO A 69 -15.96 -0.15 17.02
N GLU A 70 -15.72 0.55 18.10
CA GLU A 70 -14.48 0.41 18.91
C GLU A 70 -13.19 0.48 18.05
N ALA A 71 -13.16 1.39 17.11
CA ALA A 71 -12.12 1.49 16.10
C ALA A 71 -10.69 1.52 16.65
N SER A 72 -10.47 2.13 17.81
CA SER A 72 -9.16 2.16 18.47
C SER A 72 -8.72 0.77 18.93
N ALA A 73 -9.61 0.00 19.53
CA ALA A 73 -9.35 -1.39 19.96
C ALA A 73 -9.13 -2.30 18.73
N PHE A 74 -9.95 -2.11 17.69
CA PHE A 74 -9.80 -2.82 16.43
C PHE A 74 -8.44 -2.56 15.81
N ALA A 75 -8.04 -1.28 15.70
CA ALA A 75 -6.76 -0.90 15.12
C ALA A 75 -5.56 -1.43 15.92
N THR A 76 -5.63 -1.41 17.25
CA THR A 76 -4.59 -2.00 18.10
C THR A 76 -4.44 -3.52 17.86
N LYS A 77 -5.56 -4.23 17.73
CA LYS A 77 -5.56 -5.68 17.53
C LYS A 77 -5.13 -6.10 16.12
N HIS A 78 -5.58 -5.40 15.10
CA HIS A 78 -5.44 -5.80 13.70
C HIS A 78 -4.40 -4.98 12.93
N ARG A 79 -3.85 -3.94 13.53
CA ARG A 79 -2.92 -2.99 12.92
C ARG A 79 -3.45 -2.38 11.63
N VAL A 80 -4.77 -2.14 11.60
CA VAL A 80 -5.43 -1.41 10.51
C VAL A 80 -6.55 -0.54 11.08
N LEU A 81 -6.60 0.71 10.67
CA LEU A 81 -7.68 1.63 11.01
C LEU A 81 -8.57 1.84 9.78
N LEU A 82 -9.86 1.55 9.94
CA LEU A 82 -10.84 1.59 8.86
C LEU A 82 -11.66 2.89 8.97
N LEU A 83 -11.44 3.82 8.05
CA LEU A 83 -12.04 5.15 8.02
C LEU A 83 -12.92 5.36 6.80
N THR A 84 -13.68 6.45 6.83
CA THR A 84 -14.43 6.97 5.70
C THR A 84 -14.07 8.44 5.50
N SER A 85 -13.78 8.85 4.28
CA SER A 85 -13.56 10.25 3.91
C SER A 85 -14.84 11.08 4.01
N GLY A 86 -14.72 12.40 3.96
CA GLY A 86 -15.87 13.31 3.89
C GLY A 86 -16.78 13.08 2.67
N MET A 87 -16.28 12.40 1.63
CA MET A 87 -17.04 12.02 0.44
C MET A 87 -17.59 10.58 0.47
N GLY A 88 -17.48 9.89 1.60
CA GLY A 88 -17.99 8.53 1.75
C GLY A 88 -17.07 7.43 1.16
N ILE A 89 -15.86 7.76 0.73
CA ILE A 89 -14.90 6.80 0.20
C ILE A 89 -14.18 6.09 1.37
N PRO A 90 -14.10 4.75 1.37
CA PRO A 90 -13.33 4.00 2.36
C PRO A 90 -11.83 4.36 2.33
N ILE A 91 -11.24 4.48 3.52
CA ILE A 91 -9.79 4.67 3.70
C ILE A 91 -9.30 3.61 4.67
N ASP A 92 -8.37 2.78 4.21
CA ASP A 92 -7.73 1.73 4.99
C ASP A 92 -6.31 2.17 5.37
N VAL A 93 -6.10 2.44 6.67
CA VAL A 93 -4.81 2.89 7.19
C VAL A 93 -4.11 1.71 7.86
N ALA A 94 -3.16 1.08 7.15
CA ALA A 94 -2.29 0.07 7.74
C ALA A 94 -1.27 0.73 8.69
N LEU A 95 -1.19 0.25 9.93
CA LEU A 95 -0.25 0.73 10.94
C LEU A 95 1.08 -0.03 10.78
N GLY A 96 1.96 0.48 9.93
CA GLY A 96 3.24 -0.11 9.59
C GLY A 96 4.22 -0.06 10.75
N GLY A 97 4.85 -1.19 11.10
CA GLY A 97 5.80 -1.26 12.20
C GLY A 97 6.92 -2.28 11.97
N ILE A 98 6.98 -2.91 10.81
CA ILE A 98 8.07 -3.83 10.46
C ILE A 98 9.12 -3.14 9.57
N PRO A 99 10.36 -3.62 9.53
CA PRO A 99 11.45 -2.98 8.76
C PRO A 99 11.15 -2.80 7.28
N PHE A 100 10.39 -3.73 6.67
CA PHE A 100 9.95 -3.59 5.28
C PHE A 100 9.07 -2.34 5.09
N GLU A 101 8.09 -2.11 5.97
CA GLU A 101 7.17 -0.97 5.87
C GLU A 101 7.89 0.36 6.07
N GLU A 102 8.90 0.41 6.95
CA GLU A 102 9.78 1.58 7.11
C GLU A 102 10.54 1.90 5.82
N ARG A 103 11.11 0.88 5.17
CA ARG A 103 11.81 1.04 3.88
C ARG A 103 10.83 1.41 2.76
N CYS A 104 9.65 0.81 2.72
CA CYS A 104 8.59 1.12 1.77
C CYS A 104 8.20 2.62 1.83
N VAL A 105 7.94 3.15 3.03
CA VAL A 105 7.65 4.57 3.22
C VAL A 105 8.86 5.46 2.89
N THR A 106 10.08 5.00 3.16
CA THR A 106 11.30 5.76 2.85
C THR A 106 11.58 5.85 1.34
N ARG A 107 11.24 4.79 0.56
CA ARG A 107 11.38 4.77 -0.90
C ARG A 107 10.21 5.45 -1.63
N ALA A 108 9.17 5.82 -0.92
CA ALA A 108 8.00 6.46 -1.51
C ALA A 108 8.37 7.78 -2.18
N THR A 109 7.76 8.05 -3.31
CA THR A 109 7.97 9.29 -4.07
C THR A 109 6.65 9.89 -4.51
N GLU A 110 6.60 11.21 -4.64
CA GLU A 110 5.43 11.89 -5.17
C GLU A 110 5.23 11.58 -6.65
N PHE A 111 3.97 11.41 -7.02
CA PHE A 111 3.55 11.26 -8.40
C PHE A 111 2.35 12.17 -8.69
N ASP A 112 2.36 12.81 -9.85
CA ASP A 112 1.30 13.69 -10.32
C ASP A 112 0.26 12.89 -11.09
N PHE A 113 -0.93 12.75 -10.51
CA PHE A 113 -2.09 12.11 -11.15
C PHE A 113 -2.93 13.10 -11.98
N GLY A 114 -2.39 14.29 -12.26
CA GLY A 114 -3.03 15.36 -13.01
C GLY A 114 -3.84 16.32 -12.13
N GLU A 115 -4.71 15.81 -11.28
CA GLU A 115 -5.52 16.61 -10.37
C GLU A 115 -4.95 16.70 -8.95
N VAL A 116 -4.05 15.78 -8.59
CA VAL A 116 -3.46 15.68 -7.26
C VAL A 116 -2.07 15.02 -7.32
N ARG A 117 -1.16 15.46 -6.46
CA ARG A 117 0.11 14.79 -6.21
C ARG A 117 0.00 13.95 -4.96
N LEU A 118 0.34 12.67 -5.06
CA LEU A 118 0.26 11.71 -3.96
C LEU A 118 1.60 11.02 -3.76
N LEU A 119 1.97 10.80 -2.49
CA LEU A 119 3.18 10.08 -2.09
C LEU A 119 2.90 8.57 -2.15
N THR A 120 3.33 7.89 -3.22
CA THR A 120 3.09 6.46 -3.42
C THR A 120 4.36 5.63 -3.21
N CYS A 121 4.19 4.38 -2.76
CA CYS A 121 5.29 3.41 -2.67
C CYS A 121 5.94 3.17 -4.03
N SER A 122 7.13 2.55 -4.04
CA SER A 122 7.81 2.14 -5.28
C SER A 122 7.08 1.01 -6.00
N ALA A 123 7.45 0.74 -7.25
CA ALA A 123 6.92 -0.39 -8.01
C ALA A 123 7.29 -1.73 -7.36
N GLU A 124 8.52 -1.84 -6.87
CA GLU A 124 9.05 -3.00 -6.17
C GLU A 124 8.27 -3.28 -4.90
N ASP A 125 8.04 -2.25 -4.07
CA ASP A 125 7.27 -2.37 -2.83
C ASP A 125 5.82 -2.77 -3.10
N LEU A 126 5.20 -2.22 -4.16
CA LEU A 126 3.86 -2.61 -4.56
C LEU A 126 3.79 -4.09 -4.94
N VAL A 127 4.78 -4.59 -5.69
CA VAL A 127 4.88 -6.02 -6.05
C VAL A 127 5.01 -6.87 -4.79
N VAL A 128 5.86 -6.48 -3.84
CA VAL A 128 6.05 -7.19 -2.56
C VAL A 128 4.73 -7.24 -1.76
N LEU A 129 4.06 -6.10 -1.58
CA LEU A 129 2.79 -6.02 -0.85
C LEU A 129 1.70 -6.90 -1.47
N LYS A 130 1.60 -6.88 -2.80
CA LYS A 130 0.63 -7.70 -3.54
C LYS A 130 0.99 -9.18 -3.51
N ALA A 131 2.25 -9.55 -3.65
CA ALA A 131 2.71 -10.93 -3.52
C ALA A 131 2.46 -11.47 -2.09
N PHE A 132 2.66 -10.62 -1.08
CA PHE A 132 2.32 -10.97 0.30
C PHE A 132 0.82 -11.15 0.49
N ALA A 133 -0.05 -10.31 -0.05
CA ALA A 133 -1.51 -10.48 -0.01
C ALA A 133 -1.94 -11.75 -0.76
N GLY A 134 -1.39 -12.01 -1.96
CA GLY A 134 -1.45 -13.27 -2.70
C GLY A 134 -2.82 -13.66 -3.21
N ARG A 135 -3.79 -12.72 -3.26
CA ARG A 135 -5.12 -12.94 -3.82
C ARG A 135 -5.04 -13.11 -5.35
N PRO A 136 -5.98 -13.77 -6.01
CA PRO A 136 -5.97 -13.92 -7.47
C PRO A 136 -5.77 -12.60 -8.23
N GLN A 137 -6.47 -11.55 -7.82
CA GLN A 137 -6.34 -10.22 -8.43
C GLN A 137 -4.97 -9.59 -8.21
N ASP A 138 -4.33 -9.83 -7.06
CA ASP A 138 -2.99 -9.29 -6.78
C ASP A 138 -1.94 -9.82 -7.76
N TRP A 139 -2.06 -11.06 -8.21
CA TRP A 139 -1.15 -11.64 -9.20
C TRP A 139 -1.33 -11.02 -10.59
N VAL A 140 -2.56 -10.70 -10.99
CA VAL A 140 -2.83 -9.95 -12.23
C VAL A 140 -2.22 -8.56 -12.15
N ASP A 141 -2.38 -7.89 -11.01
CA ASP A 141 -1.81 -6.57 -10.76
C ASP A 141 -0.27 -6.62 -10.80
N ILE A 142 0.38 -7.63 -10.19
CA ILE A 142 1.83 -7.83 -10.23
C ILE A 142 2.32 -8.00 -11.66
N GLU A 143 1.64 -8.83 -12.46
CA GLU A 143 1.99 -9.03 -13.87
C GLU A 143 1.94 -7.71 -14.64
N SER A 144 0.88 -6.93 -14.45
CA SER A 144 0.75 -5.63 -15.10
C SER A 144 1.85 -4.65 -14.72
N VAL A 145 2.25 -4.61 -13.42
CA VAL A 145 3.39 -3.80 -12.96
C VAL A 145 4.68 -4.29 -13.59
N ALA A 146 4.93 -5.60 -13.58
CA ALA A 146 6.15 -6.19 -14.11
C ALA A 146 6.32 -5.90 -15.60
N VAL A 147 5.26 -6.03 -16.40
CA VAL A 147 5.28 -5.73 -17.84
C VAL A 147 5.51 -4.24 -18.10
N ARG A 148 4.78 -3.35 -17.43
CA ARG A 148 4.90 -1.89 -17.65
C ARG A 148 6.22 -1.31 -17.18
N GLN A 149 6.82 -1.89 -16.15
CA GLN A 149 8.09 -1.42 -15.60
C GLN A 149 9.31 -2.15 -16.18
N HIS A 150 9.12 -3.13 -17.07
CA HIS A 150 10.24 -3.80 -17.75
C HIS A 150 11.03 -2.81 -18.63
N PRO A 151 12.37 -2.80 -18.64
CA PRO A 151 13.28 -3.60 -17.81
C PRO A 151 13.71 -2.91 -16.48
N ARG A 152 13.04 -1.83 -16.08
CA ARG A 152 13.43 -0.95 -14.96
C ARG A 152 13.09 -1.50 -13.57
N LEU A 153 12.15 -2.46 -13.47
CA LEU A 153 11.78 -3.08 -12.19
C LEU A 153 12.98 -3.84 -11.61
N ASP A 154 13.42 -3.43 -10.42
CA ASP A 154 14.54 -4.10 -9.73
C ASP A 154 14.05 -5.34 -9.00
N TRP A 155 14.11 -6.47 -9.70
CA TRP A 155 13.75 -7.77 -9.14
C TRP A 155 14.61 -8.21 -7.96
N LYS A 156 15.84 -7.68 -7.83
CA LYS A 156 16.69 -7.97 -6.68
C LYS A 156 16.05 -7.40 -5.42
N VAL A 157 15.66 -6.14 -5.45
CA VAL A 157 14.94 -5.50 -4.34
C VAL A 157 13.64 -6.25 -4.02
N VAL A 158 12.86 -6.62 -5.04
CA VAL A 158 11.63 -7.39 -4.85
C VAL A 158 11.87 -8.68 -4.07
N PHE A 159 12.86 -9.47 -4.45
CA PHE A 159 13.14 -10.74 -3.77
C PHE A 159 13.76 -10.55 -2.37
N GLU A 160 14.69 -9.62 -2.22
CA GLU A 160 15.31 -9.32 -0.91
C GLU A 160 14.27 -8.91 0.13
N GLU A 161 13.24 -8.15 -0.28
CA GLU A 161 12.16 -7.73 0.60
C GLU A 161 11.09 -8.81 0.80
N PHE A 162 10.80 -9.60 -0.24
CA PHE A 162 9.70 -10.57 -0.17
C PHE A 162 10.09 -11.88 0.53
N GLU A 163 11.33 -12.35 0.40
CA GLU A 163 11.75 -13.62 0.99
C GLU A 163 11.51 -13.72 2.51
N PRO A 164 11.90 -12.72 3.33
CA PRO A 164 11.62 -12.74 4.77
C PRO A 164 10.12 -12.75 5.08
N LEU A 165 9.32 -12.00 4.30
CA LEU A 165 7.87 -11.92 4.50
C LEU A 165 7.17 -13.23 4.12
N ALA A 166 7.59 -13.86 3.03
CA ALA A 166 7.07 -15.16 2.59
C ALA A 166 7.34 -16.25 3.62
N ALA A 167 8.52 -16.24 4.26
CA ALA A 167 8.87 -17.17 5.33
C ALA A 167 7.93 -17.04 6.55
N VAL A 168 7.58 -15.83 6.95
CA VAL A 168 6.65 -15.58 8.06
C VAL A 168 5.22 -16.02 7.71
N ARG A 169 4.80 -15.77 6.48
CA ARG A 169 3.44 -16.13 6.03
C ARG A 169 3.24 -17.64 5.92
N ASN A 170 4.32 -18.39 5.70
CA ASN A 170 4.30 -19.85 5.59
C ASN A 170 3.26 -20.42 4.60
N VAL A 171 3.08 -19.74 3.46
CA VAL A 171 2.26 -20.20 2.33
C VAL A 171 3.17 -20.76 1.25
N PRO A 172 3.13 -22.09 0.98
CA PRO A 172 3.96 -22.70 -0.05
C PRO A 172 3.71 -22.08 -1.43
N GLY A 173 4.78 -21.98 -2.23
CA GLY A 173 4.68 -21.62 -3.65
C GLY A 173 4.60 -20.14 -3.99
N LEU A 174 4.48 -19.22 -3.01
CA LEU A 174 4.44 -17.77 -3.30
C LEU A 174 5.71 -17.27 -3.98
N LEU A 175 6.88 -17.67 -3.46
CA LEU A 175 8.17 -17.31 -4.05
C LEU A 175 8.36 -17.92 -5.45
N ASP A 176 7.97 -19.18 -5.63
CA ASP A 176 8.11 -19.85 -6.92
C ASP A 176 7.21 -19.22 -7.97
N ARG A 177 6.00 -18.84 -7.59
CA ARG A 177 5.08 -18.11 -8.46
C ARG A 177 5.66 -16.75 -8.89
N LEU A 178 6.28 -16.02 -7.98
CA LEU A 178 6.92 -14.75 -8.28
C LEU A 178 8.13 -14.93 -9.21
N ARG A 179 8.94 -16.00 -9.01
CA ARG A 179 10.06 -16.35 -9.90
C ARG A 179 9.57 -16.71 -11.30
N GLN A 180 8.50 -17.50 -11.42
CA GLN A 180 7.90 -17.86 -12.70
C GLN A 180 7.40 -16.62 -13.45
N LEU A 181 6.71 -15.71 -12.75
CA LEU A 181 6.23 -14.45 -13.34
C LEU A 181 7.40 -13.61 -13.86
N ARG A 182 8.46 -13.43 -13.07
CA ARG A 182 9.67 -12.75 -13.54
C ARG A 182 10.21 -13.35 -14.82
N SER A 183 10.30 -14.69 -14.87
CA SER A 183 10.84 -15.40 -16.04
C SER A 183 9.98 -15.20 -17.28
N SER A 184 8.63 -15.22 -17.14
CA SER A 184 7.71 -15.00 -18.25
C SER A 184 7.81 -13.58 -18.84
N VAL A 185 7.90 -12.56 -17.98
CA VAL A 185 8.05 -11.16 -18.42
C VAL A 185 9.38 -10.93 -19.13
N SER A 186 10.47 -11.53 -18.65
CA SER A 186 11.80 -11.43 -19.29
C SER A 186 11.90 -12.08 -20.65
N GLN A 187 10.96 -12.97 -21.03
CA GLN A 187 10.93 -13.64 -22.34
C GLN A 187 10.06 -12.89 -23.38
N GLN A 188 9.27 -11.93 -22.94
CA GLN A 188 8.35 -11.16 -23.80
C GLN A 188 8.92 -9.81 -24.23
N GLY A 189 10.01 -9.37 -23.67
CA GLY A 189 10.68 -8.09 -23.94
C GLY A 189 12.06 -8.30 -24.57
#